data_2262d393c4c2de34e41230aff5f7bd90
#
_entry.id   2262d393c4c2de34e41230aff5f7bd90
#
_cell.length_a   1.000
_cell.length_b   1.000
_cell.length_c   1.000
_cell.angle_alpha   90.00
_cell.angle_beta   90.00
_cell.angle_gamma   90.00
#
_symmetry.space_group_name_H-M   'P 1'
#
loop_
_entity.id
_entity.type
_entity.pdbx_description
1 polymer ?
#
loop_
_entity_poly.entity_id
_entity_poly.type
_entity_poly.pdbx_seq_one_letter_code
_entity_poly.pdbx_strand_id
1 'polypeptide(L)'
;MKLWEKSTQPLEEIDRFTVGHDRELDLYLAPYDVLGSMAHVTMLHSINLIADNELQPLLNELRHIYHTTQNGQFVIEDGIEDVHSQVELMLTRKLGDMGKKIHSGRSRNDQVLVDLKLYTRHKLQQVIEAVKQLFDELQKQSERYKHIIMPGYTHLQVAMPSSFGLWLGAYAESLADDMLYLEAAWRLTNRNPLGSAAGYGSSFPLDRQMTTTLLGFDSMDYNVVYAQMGRGKMERNVAYALASVAGTVAKLAFDACMFNSQNFGFIKLPDECTTGSSIMPHKKNPDVFELIRARMNRLQALPQEMTLIMNNLPSGYFRDLQELKEAFLPAFDRLIDCLHMTTYIIERIKVNEHITDDPRYDPMFSVEEVNRLAASGTPFRDAYKKVGLEIEAGQFRPDKNIHHTHAGSIGNLCNDRIAQLMNNTLARIDFAKVDAAIAALLNEPAK
;
A
#
# COMPACT_ATOMS: atom_id res chain seq x y z
N MET A 1 7.01 18.72 -30.42
CA MET A 1 8.20 19.59 -30.33
C MET A 1 8.88 19.33 -28.99
N LYS A 2 10.14 18.90 -29.01
CA LYS A 2 10.86 18.67 -27.75
C LYS A 2 11.51 19.98 -27.30
N LEU A 3 11.45 20.33 -26.01
CA LEU A 3 11.99 21.59 -25.48
C LEU A 3 13.52 21.78 -25.77
N TRP A 4 14.25 20.69 -25.96
CA TRP A 4 15.69 20.68 -26.25
C TRP A 4 16.05 20.57 -27.74
N GLU A 5 15.05 20.46 -28.63
CA GLU A 5 15.27 20.24 -30.09
C GLU A 5 15.81 21.51 -30.74
N LYS A 6 17.00 21.40 -31.33
CA LYS A 6 17.67 22.52 -32.03
C LYS A 6 17.63 22.39 -33.53
N SER A 7 18.15 21.29 -34.11
CA SER A 7 18.32 21.15 -35.56
C SER A 7 18.22 19.72 -36.09
N THR A 8 18.22 18.71 -35.25
CA THR A 8 18.20 17.29 -35.68
C THR A 8 16.95 16.63 -35.12
N GLN A 9 16.05 16.19 -35.97
CA GLN A 9 14.92 15.36 -35.57
C GLN A 9 15.43 13.96 -35.23
N PRO A 10 15.07 13.39 -34.05
CA PRO A 10 15.36 12.01 -33.75
C PRO A 10 14.68 11.09 -34.78
N LEU A 11 15.31 9.97 -35.09
CA LEU A 11 14.64 8.91 -35.84
C LEU A 11 13.44 8.41 -35.00
N GLU A 12 12.32 8.18 -35.66
CA GLU A 12 11.07 7.73 -35.03
C GLU A 12 11.28 6.48 -34.17
N GLU A 13 12.12 5.56 -34.63
CA GLU A 13 12.48 4.34 -33.88
C GLU A 13 13.21 4.65 -32.56
N ILE A 14 14.12 5.64 -32.57
CA ILE A 14 14.85 6.07 -31.35
C ILE A 14 13.87 6.77 -30.38
N ASP A 15 12.97 7.60 -30.92
CA ASP A 15 11.95 8.26 -30.12
C ASP A 15 11.04 7.25 -29.42
N ARG A 16 10.51 6.30 -30.19
CA ARG A 16 9.70 5.20 -29.66
C ARG A 16 10.42 4.40 -28.58
N PHE A 17 11.71 4.07 -28.78
CA PHE A 17 12.51 3.32 -27.80
C PHE A 17 12.75 4.12 -26.52
N THR A 18 13.05 5.42 -26.63
CA THR A 18 13.41 6.24 -25.47
C THR A 18 12.22 6.78 -24.70
N VAL A 19 11.08 6.98 -25.33
CA VAL A 19 9.83 7.37 -24.65
C VAL A 19 9.14 6.14 -24.06
N GLY A 20 9.14 5.00 -24.74
CA GLY A 20 8.50 3.77 -24.28
C GLY A 20 7.03 4.02 -23.92
N HIS A 21 6.62 3.57 -22.73
CA HIS A 21 5.29 3.77 -22.16
C HIS A 21 5.17 5.03 -21.29
N ASP A 22 6.15 5.91 -21.32
CA ASP A 22 6.22 7.06 -20.42
C ASP A 22 5.00 7.99 -20.51
N ARG A 23 4.48 8.21 -21.72
CA ARG A 23 3.28 9.04 -21.92
C ARG A 23 2.05 8.49 -21.20
N GLU A 24 1.86 7.18 -21.23
CA GLU A 24 0.74 6.49 -20.56
C GLU A 24 0.92 6.52 -19.04
N LEU A 25 2.16 6.30 -18.59
CA LEU A 25 2.51 6.31 -17.18
C LEU A 25 2.50 7.72 -16.59
N ASP A 26 2.86 8.73 -17.35
CA ASP A 26 2.82 10.12 -16.91
C ASP A 26 1.39 10.64 -16.68
N LEU A 27 0.36 10.00 -17.24
CA LEU A 27 -1.03 10.32 -16.89
C LEU A 27 -1.34 10.09 -15.41
N TYR A 28 -0.66 9.14 -14.75
CA TYR A 28 -0.74 8.96 -13.30
C TYR A 28 -0.18 10.18 -12.54
N LEU A 29 0.80 10.87 -13.12
CA LEU A 29 1.52 11.98 -12.51
C LEU A 29 0.90 13.35 -12.85
N ALA A 30 0.07 13.44 -13.86
CA ALA A 30 -0.45 14.71 -14.39
C ALA A 30 -1.10 15.62 -13.32
N PRO A 31 -1.97 15.16 -12.40
CA PRO A 31 -2.51 16.04 -11.37
C PRO A 31 -1.43 16.58 -10.43
N TYR A 32 -0.38 15.81 -10.19
CA TYR A 32 0.70 16.17 -9.26
C TYR A 32 1.71 17.14 -9.88
N ASP A 33 1.99 17.03 -11.18
CA ASP A 33 2.78 18.02 -11.91
C ASP A 33 2.10 19.40 -11.86
N VAL A 34 0.78 19.42 -12.02
CA VAL A 34 0.01 20.67 -11.90
C VAL A 34 0.11 21.25 -10.49
N LEU A 35 -0.04 20.45 -9.44
CA LEU A 35 0.10 20.90 -8.05
C LEU A 35 1.52 21.43 -7.78
N GLY A 36 2.55 20.70 -8.20
CA GLY A 36 3.94 21.13 -8.11
C GLY A 36 4.19 22.45 -8.84
N SER A 37 3.59 22.60 -10.03
CA SER A 37 3.65 23.81 -10.84
C SER A 37 2.94 24.99 -10.18
N MET A 38 1.79 24.79 -9.51
CA MET A 38 1.10 25.87 -8.76
C MET A 38 1.93 26.39 -7.60
N ALA A 39 2.54 25.50 -6.83
CA ALA A 39 3.45 25.88 -5.75
C ALA A 39 4.69 26.62 -6.29
N HIS A 40 5.22 26.16 -7.42
CA HIS A 40 6.38 26.76 -8.06
C HIS A 40 6.11 28.17 -8.59
N VAL A 41 5.02 28.40 -9.33
CA VAL A 41 4.68 29.76 -9.82
C VAL A 41 4.39 30.73 -8.69
N THR A 42 3.81 30.26 -7.59
CA THR A 42 3.59 31.07 -6.39
C THR A 42 4.93 31.48 -5.75
N MET A 43 5.88 30.58 -5.69
CA MET A 43 7.24 30.86 -5.23
C MET A 43 7.98 31.80 -6.20
N LEU A 44 7.88 31.58 -7.53
CA LEU A 44 8.51 32.49 -8.51
C LEU A 44 7.99 33.91 -8.41
N HIS A 45 6.70 34.10 -8.10
CA HIS A 45 6.14 35.41 -7.80
C HIS A 45 6.79 36.05 -6.57
N SER A 46 6.98 35.31 -5.49
CA SER A 46 7.61 35.82 -4.25
C SER A 46 9.04 36.30 -4.43
N ILE A 47 9.73 35.83 -5.46
CA ILE A 47 11.09 36.25 -5.84
C ILE A 47 11.13 37.17 -7.07
N ASN A 48 9.98 37.76 -7.45
CA ASN A 48 9.81 38.72 -8.55
C ASN A 48 10.16 38.20 -9.95
N LEU A 49 10.10 36.90 -10.21
CA LEU A 49 10.22 36.31 -11.55
C LEU A 49 8.88 36.24 -12.28
N ILE A 50 7.78 36.28 -11.57
CA ILE A 50 6.40 36.42 -12.05
C ILE A 50 5.83 37.71 -11.46
N ALA A 51 5.24 38.56 -12.30
CA ALA A 51 4.67 39.82 -11.88
C ALA A 51 3.28 39.63 -11.21
N ASP A 52 2.82 40.61 -10.44
CA ASP A 52 1.54 40.59 -9.72
C ASP A 52 0.34 40.30 -10.64
N ASN A 53 0.35 40.85 -11.84
CA ASN A 53 -0.72 40.67 -12.84
C ASN A 53 -0.65 39.33 -13.58
N GLU A 54 0.43 38.55 -13.42
CA GLU A 54 0.64 37.26 -14.08
C GLU A 54 0.26 36.06 -13.18
N LEU A 55 0.37 36.19 -11.86
CA LEU A 55 0.20 35.08 -10.92
C LEU A 55 -1.21 34.47 -10.99
N GLN A 56 -2.27 35.29 -10.88
CA GLN A 56 -3.63 34.77 -10.87
C GLN A 56 -4.06 34.14 -12.20
N PRO A 57 -3.74 34.69 -13.38
CA PRO A 57 -3.97 34.02 -14.65
C PRO A 57 -3.29 32.64 -14.74
N LEU A 58 -2.03 32.52 -14.29
CA LEU A 58 -1.30 31.24 -14.27
C LEU A 58 -1.96 30.22 -13.32
N LEU A 59 -2.28 30.62 -12.10
CA LEU A 59 -2.94 29.73 -11.14
C LEU A 59 -4.33 29.29 -11.60
N ASN A 60 -5.11 30.18 -12.21
CA ASN A 60 -6.44 29.84 -12.72
C ASN A 60 -6.36 28.83 -13.87
N GLU A 61 -5.40 28.99 -14.80
CA GLU A 61 -5.22 28.03 -15.88
C GLU A 61 -4.67 26.69 -15.36
N LEU A 62 -3.75 26.70 -14.39
CA LEU A 62 -3.28 25.46 -13.73
C LEU A 62 -4.42 24.73 -13.03
N ARG A 63 -5.32 25.42 -12.32
CA ARG A 63 -6.52 24.79 -11.72
C ARG A 63 -7.42 24.18 -12.80
N HIS A 64 -7.62 24.89 -13.91
CA HIS A 64 -8.37 24.35 -15.03
C HIS A 64 -7.73 23.04 -15.58
N ILE A 65 -6.41 23.04 -15.78
CA ILE A 65 -5.68 21.85 -16.21
C ILE A 65 -5.82 20.74 -15.17
N TYR A 66 -5.71 21.05 -13.86
CA TYR A 66 -5.92 20.06 -12.79
C TYR A 66 -7.28 19.37 -12.89
N HIS A 67 -8.36 20.14 -13.03
CA HIS A 67 -9.70 19.56 -13.21
C HIS A 67 -9.80 18.70 -14.49
N THR A 68 -9.11 19.09 -15.56
CA THR A 68 -9.05 18.28 -16.78
C THR A 68 -8.38 16.92 -16.53
N THR A 69 -7.34 16.86 -15.68
CA THR A 69 -6.70 15.60 -15.29
C THR A 69 -7.64 14.72 -14.46
N GLN A 70 -8.41 15.31 -13.54
CA GLN A 70 -9.34 14.57 -12.70
C GLN A 70 -10.52 13.97 -13.47
N ASN A 71 -10.94 14.62 -14.54
CA ASN A 71 -12.06 14.19 -15.39
C ASN A 71 -11.65 13.20 -16.49
N GLY A 72 -10.37 12.77 -16.52
CA GLY A 72 -9.85 11.85 -17.54
C GLY A 72 -9.79 12.45 -18.96
N GLN A 73 -9.81 13.78 -19.07
CA GLN A 73 -9.77 14.50 -20.35
C GLN A 73 -8.37 15.01 -20.71
N PHE A 74 -7.42 14.88 -19.79
CA PHE A 74 -6.04 15.27 -20.04
C PHE A 74 -5.35 14.21 -20.90
N VAL A 75 -4.72 14.65 -21.96
CA VAL A 75 -3.95 13.78 -22.86
C VAL A 75 -2.58 14.40 -23.14
N ILE A 76 -1.56 13.57 -23.29
CA ILE A 76 -0.27 13.98 -23.80
C ILE A 76 -0.32 13.83 -25.30
N GLU A 77 -0.28 14.95 -26.02
CA GLU A 77 -0.43 15.00 -27.48
C GLU A 77 0.72 14.29 -28.21
N ASP A 78 0.44 13.80 -29.40
CA ASP A 78 1.47 13.21 -30.25
C ASP A 78 2.60 14.22 -30.52
N GLY A 79 3.85 13.74 -30.40
CA GLY A 79 5.03 14.58 -30.52
C GLY A 79 5.42 15.36 -29.25
N ILE A 80 4.64 15.24 -28.16
CA ILE A 80 5.02 15.72 -26.83
C ILE A 80 5.65 14.58 -26.05
N GLU A 81 6.75 14.85 -25.36
CA GLU A 81 7.57 13.80 -24.72
C GLU A 81 6.96 13.32 -23.39
N ASP A 82 6.46 14.25 -22.57
CA ASP A 82 6.08 13.99 -21.19
C ASP A 82 4.97 14.95 -20.70
N VAL A 83 4.48 14.71 -19.48
CA VAL A 83 3.46 15.53 -18.82
C VAL A 83 3.92 16.98 -18.64
N HIS A 84 5.18 17.21 -18.29
CA HIS A 84 5.73 18.56 -18.04
C HIS A 84 5.63 19.43 -19.27
N SER A 85 6.01 18.87 -20.42
CA SER A 85 5.92 19.54 -21.73
C SER A 85 4.48 19.79 -22.14
N GLN A 86 3.56 18.87 -21.82
CA GLN A 86 2.14 19.05 -22.13
C GLN A 86 1.53 20.19 -21.33
N VAL A 87 1.79 20.26 -20.02
CA VAL A 87 1.30 21.34 -19.14
C VAL A 87 1.86 22.69 -19.60
N GLU A 88 3.17 22.79 -19.88
CA GLU A 88 3.78 24.02 -20.40
C GLU A 88 3.17 24.45 -21.75
N LEU A 89 2.92 23.49 -22.64
CA LEU A 89 2.27 23.75 -23.95
C LEU A 89 0.86 24.30 -23.77
N MET A 90 0.06 23.71 -22.89
CA MET A 90 -1.31 24.18 -22.61
C MET A 90 -1.29 25.62 -22.04
N LEU A 91 -0.42 25.89 -21.07
CA LEU A 91 -0.23 27.23 -20.51
C LEU A 91 0.22 28.22 -21.60
N THR A 92 1.17 27.85 -22.44
CA THR A 92 1.69 28.72 -23.50
C THR A 92 0.64 29.01 -24.57
N ARG A 93 -0.17 28.03 -24.96
CA ARG A 93 -1.29 28.21 -25.90
C ARG A 93 -2.34 29.19 -25.36
N LYS A 94 -2.59 29.13 -24.06
CA LYS A 94 -3.62 29.97 -23.39
C LYS A 94 -3.12 31.35 -23.00
N LEU A 95 -1.89 31.46 -22.52
CA LEU A 95 -1.35 32.64 -21.86
C LEU A 95 -0.13 33.26 -22.59
N GLY A 96 0.30 32.68 -23.72
CA GLY A 96 1.44 33.18 -24.48
C GLY A 96 2.76 33.09 -23.69
N ASP A 97 3.57 34.14 -23.74
CA ASP A 97 4.88 34.20 -23.10
C ASP A 97 4.83 34.07 -21.58
N MET A 98 3.71 34.42 -20.95
CA MET A 98 3.48 34.22 -19.52
C MET A 98 3.55 32.73 -19.18
N GLY A 99 2.96 31.86 -19.99
CA GLY A 99 3.00 30.40 -19.78
C GLY A 99 4.41 29.81 -19.80
N LYS A 100 5.33 30.39 -20.60
CA LYS A 100 6.71 29.93 -20.69
C LYS A 100 7.54 30.20 -19.44
N LYS A 101 7.13 31.14 -18.60
CA LYS A 101 7.86 31.48 -17.35
C LYS A 101 7.86 30.38 -16.31
N ILE A 102 6.92 29.44 -16.39
CA ILE A 102 6.76 28.34 -15.44
C ILE A 102 8.01 27.47 -15.32
N HIS A 103 8.84 27.39 -16.35
CA HIS A 103 10.05 26.59 -16.36
C HIS A 103 11.26 27.25 -15.66
N SER A 104 11.14 28.54 -15.28
CA SER A 104 12.23 29.28 -14.64
C SER A 104 12.69 28.63 -13.35
N GLY A 105 13.98 28.37 -13.20
CA GLY A 105 14.57 27.87 -11.93
C GLY A 105 14.32 26.40 -11.63
N ARG A 106 13.71 25.61 -12.52
CA ARG A 106 13.50 24.18 -12.35
C ARG A 106 14.01 23.37 -13.55
N SER A 107 14.03 22.07 -13.40
CA SER A 107 14.36 21.08 -14.43
C SER A 107 13.27 20.01 -14.45
N ARG A 108 13.13 19.28 -15.58
CA ARG A 108 12.31 18.05 -15.59
C ARG A 108 12.71 17.07 -14.49
N ASN A 109 13.98 17.10 -14.09
CA ASN A 109 14.48 16.21 -13.05
C ASN A 109 13.80 16.46 -11.70
N ASP A 110 13.71 17.71 -11.22
CA ASP A 110 13.04 17.99 -9.93
C ASP A 110 11.51 18.05 -10.05
N GLN A 111 10.97 18.28 -11.27
CA GLN A 111 9.54 18.15 -11.55
C GLN A 111 9.08 16.70 -11.33
N VAL A 112 9.68 15.74 -12.03
CA VAL A 112 9.28 14.32 -11.87
C VAL A 112 9.50 13.80 -10.46
N LEU A 113 10.48 14.34 -9.72
CA LEU A 113 10.70 13.97 -8.32
C LEU A 113 9.54 14.42 -7.43
N VAL A 114 9.08 15.67 -7.57
CA VAL A 114 7.96 16.19 -6.76
C VAL A 114 6.67 15.49 -7.14
N ASP A 115 6.44 15.22 -8.42
CA ASP A 115 5.25 14.51 -8.90
C ASP A 115 5.16 13.11 -8.31
N LEU A 116 6.26 12.35 -8.38
CA LEU A 116 6.35 11.01 -7.80
C LEU A 116 6.12 11.02 -6.29
N LYS A 117 6.66 12.02 -5.56
CA LYS A 117 6.44 12.12 -4.11
C LYS A 117 5.02 12.48 -3.77
N LEU A 118 4.39 13.41 -4.49
CA LEU A 118 2.98 13.77 -4.31
C LEU A 118 2.05 12.59 -4.64
N TYR A 119 2.27 11.93 -5.78
CA TYR A 119 1.56 10.72 -6.17
C TYR A 119 1.70 9.63 -5.11
N THR A 120 2.94 9.30 -4.74
CA THR A 120 3.22 8.22 -3.78
C THR A 120 2.62 8.52 -2.42
N ARG A 121 2.68 9.78 -1.96
CA ARG A 121 2.08 10.23 -0.70
C ARG A 121 0.56 10.02 -0.72
N HIS A 122 -0.12 10.43 -1.78
CA HIS A 122 -1.56 10.23 -1.94
C HIS A 122 -1.93 8.74 -1.98
N LYS A 123 -1.17 7.94 -2.75
CA LYS A 123 -1.40 6.49 -2.83
C LYS A 123 -1.11 5.77 -1.51
N LEU A 124 -0.09 6.20 -0.76
CA LEU A 124 0.18 5.67 0.58
C LEU A 124 -0.97 5.96 1.55
N GLN A 125 -1.57 7.15 1.49
CA GLN A 125 -2.78 7.46 2.28
C GLN A 125 -3.89 6.45 1.98
N GLN A 126 -4.21 6.21 0.71
CA GLN A 126 -5.22 5.24 0.29
C GLN A 126 -4.89 3.81 0.77
N VAL A 127 -3.62 3.39 0.66
CA VAL A 127 -3.18 2.07 1.16
C VAL A 127 -3.34 1.98 2.68
N ILE A 128 -2.91 3.00 3.43
CA ILE A 128 -3.02 3.04 4.89
C ILE A 128 -4.48 2.96 5.34
N GLU A 129 -5.37 3.71 4.68
CA GLU A 129 -6.81 3.66 4.92
C GLU A 129 -7.40 2.27 4.62
N ALA A 130 -7.02 1.65 3.50
CA ALA A 130 -7.47 0.30 3.15
C ALA A 130 -6.93 -0.78 4.11
N VAL A 131 -5.68 -0.67 4.55
CA VAL A 131 -5.09 -1.55 5.59
C VAL A 131 -5.85 -1.38 6.90
N LYS A 132 -6.17 -0.14 7.29
CA LYS A 132 -6.94 0.12 8.52
C LYS A 132 -8.35 -0.46 8.44
N GLN A 133 -9.02 -0.37 7.29
CA GLN A 133 -10.34 -0.98 7.08
C GLN A 133 -10.29 -2.50 7.22
N LEU A 134 -9.31 -3.17 6.61
CA LEU A 134 -9.13 -4.62 6.76
C LEU A 134 -8.79 -4.99 8.22
N PHE A 135 -7.92 -4.23 8.87
CA PHE A 135 -7.58 -4.41 10.28
C PHE A 135 -8.83 -4.35 11.17
N ASP A 136 -9.67 -3.32 10.99
CA ASP A 136 -10.88 -3.15 11.80
C ASP A 136 -11.87 -4.29 11.59
N GLU A 137 -12.02 -4.76 10.35
CA GLU A 137 -12.90 -5.88 10.07
C GLU A 137 -12.35 -7.19 10.66
N LEU A 138 -11.03 -7.43 10.58
CA LEU A 138 -10.40 -8.59 11.23
C LEU A 138 -10.59 -8.55 12.77
N GLN A 139 -10.42 -7.40 13.39
CA GLN A 139 -10.67 -7.22 14.84
C GLN A 139 -12.13 -7.50 15.22
N LYS A 140 -13.07 -6.97 14.43
CA LYS A 140 -14.50 -7.18 14.62
C LYS A 140 -14.88 -8.66 14.51
N GLN A 141 -14.39 -9.35 13.48
CA GLN A 141 -14.65 -10.77 13.29
C GLN A 141 -13.90 -11.63 14.32
N SER A 142 -12.69 -11.23 14.72
CA SER A 142 -11.96 -11.87 15.84
C SER A 142 -12.78 -11.85 17.12
N GLU A 143 -13.34 -10.71 17.48
CA GLU A 143 -14.20 -10.58 18.67
C GLU A 143 -15.51 -11.36 18.53
N ARG A 144 -16.12 -11.33 17.35
CA ARG A 144 -17.37 -12.07 17.05
C ARG A 144 -17.22 -13.57 17.22
N TYR A 145 -16.10 -14.13 16.76
CA TYR A 145 -15.87 -15.57 16.72
C TYR A 145 -14.86 -16.07 17.76
N LYS A 146 -14.58 -15.28 18.80
CA LYS A 146 -13.57 -15.59 19.82
C LYS A 146 -13.80 -16.92 20.56
N HIS A 147 -15.05 -17.35 20.68
CA HIS A 147 -15.43 -18.58 21.38
C HIS A 147 -15.64 -19.78 20.46
N ILE A 148 -15.57 -19.60 19.13
CA ILE A 148 -15.74 -20.70 18.19
C ILE A 148 -14.40 -21.40 18.01
N ILE A 149 -14.30 -22.61 18.56
CA ILE A 149 -13.08 -23.41 18.56
C ILE A 149 -12.84 -24.02 17.18
N MET A 150 -11.61 -23.97 16.74
CA MET A 150 -11.11 -24.64 15.55
C MET A 150 -9.79 -25.35 15.85
N PRO A 151 -9.43 -26.42 15.12
CA PRO A 151 -8.14 -27.07 15.28
C PRO A 151 -6.98 -26.13 14.89
N GLY A 152 -6.00 -25.99 15.76
CA GLY A 152 -4.70 -25.44 15.42
C GLY A 152 -3.81 -26.50 14.78
N TYR A 153 -2.96 -26.08 13.85
CA TYR A 153 -2.09 -26.95 13.09
C TYR A 153 -0.63 -26.60 13.28
N THR A 154 0.21 -27.63 13.43
CA THR A 154 1.65 -27.55 13.23
C THR A 154 2.06 -28.66 12.25
N HIS A 155 2.95 -28.37 11.29
CA HIS A 155 3.37 -29.33 10.25
C HIS A 155 2.19 -29.93 9.45
N LEU A 156 1.10 -29.18 9.29
CA LEU A 156 -0.18 -29.64 8.73
C LEU A 156 -0.81 -30.83 9.47
N GLN A 157 -0.41 -31.06 10.74
CA GLN A 157 -1.02 -32.03 11.64
C GLN A 157 -1.86 -31.28 12.68
N VAL A 158 -2.98 -31.87 13.06
CA VAL A 158 -3.80 -31.35 14.16
C VAL A 158 -2.95 -31.30 15.43
N ALA A 159 -2.88 -30.13 16.04
CA ALA A 159 -2.03 -29.90 17.21
C ALA A 159 -2.85 -29.64 18.47
N MET A 160 -3.27 -28.39 18.68
CA MET A 160 -3.96 -27.94 19.88
C MET A 160 -5.23 -27.18 19.51
N PRO A 161 -6.14 -26.93 20.48
CA PRO A 161 -7.27 -26.06 20.24
C PRO A 161 -6.82 -24.64 19.90
N SER A 162 -7.46 -24.05 18.91
CA SER A 162 -7.41 -22.65 18.55
C SER A 162 -8.82 -22.10 18.48
N SER A 163 -8.99 -20.84 18.05
CA SER A 163 -10.30 -20.27 17.75
C SER A 163 -10.24 -19.43 16.48
N PHE A 164 -11.40 -19.21 15.86
CA PHE A 164 -11.48 -18.26 14.75
C PHE A 164 -11.09 -16.85 15.18
N GLY A 165 -11.37 -16.49 16.45
CA GLY A 165 -10.91 -15.22 17.02
C GLY A 165 -9.38 -15.10 17.04
N LEU A 166 -8.67 -16.14 17.50
CA LEU A 166 -7.21 -16.18 17.46
C LEU A 166 -6.66 -16.09 16.03
N TRP A 167 -7.23 -16.85 15.11
CA TRP A 167 -6.80 -16.88 13.71
C TRP A 167 -6.92 -15.51 13.06
N LEU A 168 -8.07 -14.84 13.18
CA LEU A 168 -8.32 -13.52 12.59
C LEU A 168 -7.52 -12.42 13.30
N GLY A 169 -7.42 -12.50 14.64
CA GLY A 169 -6.63 -11.58 15.46
C GLY A 169 -5.14 -11.60 15.11
N ALA A 170 -4.58 -12.76 14.77
CA ALA A 170 -3.19 -12.89 14.35
C ALA A 170 -2.89 -12.09 13.06
N TYR A 171 -3.82 -12.07 12.11
CA TYR A 171 -3.66 -11.26 10.89
C TYR A 171 -3.86 -9.76 11.17
N ALA A 172 -4.74 -9.40 12.11
CA ALA A 172 -4.85 -8.02 12.56
C ALA A 172 -3.54 -7.53 13.21
N GLU A 173 -2.91 -8.33 14.06
CA GLU A 173 -1.62 -7.99 14.67
C GLU A 173 -0.50 -7.88 13.63
N SER A 174 -0.47 -8.79 12.65
CA SER A 174 0.47 -8.71 11.52
C SER A 174 0.31 -7.40 10.71
N LEU A 175 -0.93 -6.95 10.47
CA LEU A 175 -1.17 -5.66 9.81
C LEU A 175 -0.75 -4.46 10.67
N ALA A 176 -0.78 -4.57 12.00
CA ALA A 176 -0.25 -3.52 12.87
C ALA A 176 1.28 -3.39 12.75
N ASP A 177 1.99 -4.50 12.56
CA ASP A 177 3.41 -4.49 12.25
C ASP A 177 3.69 -3.91 10.85
N ASP A 178 2.88 -4.29 9.83
CA ASP A 178 3.00 -3.75 8.48
C ASP A 178 2.77 -2.23 8.46
N MET A 179 1.91 -1.70 9.34
CA MET A 179 1.67 -0.26 9.48
C MET A 179 2.92 0.52 9.89
N LEU A 180 3.85 -0.08 10.65
CA LEU A 180 5.13 0.55 10.97
C LEU A 180 5.98 0.80 9.72
N TYR A 181 5.98 -0.13 8.77
CA TYR A 181 6.66 0.06 7.48
C TYR A 181 5.98 1.12 6.62
N LEU A 182 4.65 1.16 6.62
CA LEU A 182 3.88 2.19 5.89
C LEU A 182 4.12 3.58 6.49
N GLU A 183 4.17 3.73 7.81
CA GLU A 183 4.51 4.99 8.49
C GLU A 183 5.93 5.45 8.12
N ALA A 184 6.90 4.55 8.12
CA ALA A 184 8.26 4.86 7.72
C ALA A 184 8.34 5.28 6.23
N ALA A 185 7.60 4.59 5.35
CA ALA A 185 7.49 4.94 3.93
C ALA A 185 6.85 6.32 3.74
N TRP A 186 5.78 6.62 4.49
CA TRP A 186 5.16 7.94 4.52
C TRP A 186 6.15 9.05 4.87
N ARG A 187 6.89 8.92 5.95
CA ARG A 187 7.89 9.92 6.40
C ARG A 187 9.00 10.14 5.40
N LEU A 188 9.45 9.09 4.72
CA LEU A 188 10.48 9.19 3.68
C LEU A 188 9.95 9.88 2.41
N THR A 189 8.68 9.65 2.08
CA THR A 189 8.02 10.24 0.92
C THR A 189 7.64 11.70 1.17
N ASN A 190 7.23 12.05 2.39
CA ASN A 190 6.71 13.37 2.75
C ASN A 190 7.81 14.42 2.96
N ARG A 191 8.73 14.52 1.97
CA ARG A 191 9.85 15.46 1.92
C ARG A 191 9.97 16.08 0.54
N ASN A 192 9.95 17.41 0.47
CA ASN A 192 9.95 18.18 -0.78
C ASN A 192 11.29 18.13 -1.52
N PRO A 193 11.38 17.65 -2.77
CA PRO A 193 12.58 17.69 -3.59
C PRO A 193 12.67 18.93 -4.48
N LEU A 194 11.52 19.65 -4.68
CA LEU A 194 11.41 20.75 -5.65
C LEU A 194 12.37 21.89 -5.32
N GLY A 195 12.91 22.51 -6.37
CA GLY A 195 13.96 23.52 -6.29
C GLY A 195 15.38 22.94 -6.20
N SER A 196 15.55 21.62 -6.35
CA SER A 196 16.86 21.00 -6.57
C SER A 196 17.36 21.19 -8.02
N ALA A 197 16.47 21.65 -8.90
CA ALA A 197 16.70 21.80 -10.33
C ALA A 197 17.26 20.51 -10.98
N ALA A 198 18.34 20.61 -11.74
CA ALA A 198 19.01 19.43 -12.31
C ALA A 198 19.83 18.61 -11.26
N GLY A 199 19.66 18.87 -9.97
CA GLY A 199 20.37 18.20 -8.88
C GLY A 199 21.53 18.98 -8.30
N TYR A 200 21.74 20.21 -8.77
CA TYR A 200 22.87 21.06 -8.34
C TYR A 200 22.42 22.47 -7.90
N GLY A 201 21.11 22.67 -7.75
CA GLY A 201 20.52 23.94 -7.35
C GLY A 201 20.42 24.94 -8.53
N SER A 202 20.17 26.20 -8.18
CA SER A 202 19.96 27.29 -9.13
C SER A 202 20.63 28.57 -8.64
N SER A 203 20.99 29.48 -9.56
CA SER A 203 21.43 30.84 -9.25
C SER A 203 20.26 31.76 -8.88
N PHE A 204 19.00 31.36 -9.11
CA PHE A 204 17.83 32.06 -8.60
C PHE A 204 17.68 31.81 -7.09
N PRO A 205 17.18 32.80 -6.32
CA PRO A 205 17.01 32.66 -4.87
C PRO A 205 15.71 31.88 -4.57
N LEU A 206 15.60 30.64 -5.02
CA LEU A 206 14.39 29.80 -4.89
C LEU A 206 14.04 29.56 -3.41
N ASP A 207 12.82 29.90 -3.02
CA ASP A 207 12.30 29.62 -1.68
C ASP A 207 11.72 28.21 -1.60
N ARG A 208 12.58 27.24 -1.31
CA ARG A 208 12.20 25.85 -1.14
C ARG A 208 11.34 25.60 0.10
N GLN A 209 11.45 26.45 1.13
CA GLN A 209 10.59 26.36 2.30
C GLN A 209 9.15 26.73 1.97
N MET A 210 8.95 27.76 1.14
CA MET A 210 7.63 28.14 0.67
C MET A 210 6.93 27.03 -0.11
N THR A 211 7.62 26.42 -1.08
CA THR A 211 7.06 25.28 -1.84
C THR A 211 6.79 24.05 -0.96
N THR A 212 7.62 23.82 0.06
CA THR A 212 7.41 22.76 1.07
C THR A 212 6.09 22.98 1.81
N THR A 213 5.83 24.19 2.27
CA THR A 213 4.61 24.57 2.99
C THR A 213 3.39 24.49 2.08
N LEU A 214 3.45 25.07 0.88
CA LEU A 214 2.35 25.08 -0.08
C LEU A 214 1.90 23.68 -0.51
N LEU A 215 2.84 22.73 -0.60
CA LEU A 215 2.54 21.35 -0.96
C LEU A 215 2.26 20.44 0.25
N GLY A 216 2.27 20.98 1.47
CA GLY A 216 1.96 20.23 2.70
C GLY A 216 3.00 19.18 3.08
N PHE A 217 4.26 19.31 2.61
CA PHE A 217 5.34 18.43 3.03
C PHE A 217 5.77 18.73 4.47
N ASP A 218 6.25 17.75 5.20
CA ASP A 218 6.77 17.93 6.56
C ASP A 218 8.15 18.57 6.59
N SER A 219 8.96 18.30 5.58
CA SER A 219 10.30 18.83 5.41
C SER A 219 10.71 18.82 3.95
N MET A 220 11.99 19.10 3.67
CA MET A 220 12.53 19.00 2.31
C MET A 220 13.75 18.05 2.27
N ASP A 221 14.11 17.62 1.09
CA ASP A 221 15.42 17.04 0.84
C ASP A 221 16.44 18.18 0.80
N TYR A 222 17.15 18.42 1.91
CA TYR A 222 18.01 19.61 2.09
C TYR A 222 19.14 19.69 1.07
N ASN A 223 19.83 18.58 0.86
CA ASN A 223 20.90 18.51 -0.12
C ASN A 223 20.34 18.27 -1.53
N VAL A 224 20.61 19.18 -2.46
CA VAL A 224 20.06 19.13 -3.81
C VAL A 224 20.58 17.93 -4.63
N VAL A 225 21.79 17.45 -4.35
CA VAL A 225 22.30 16.21 -4.96
C VAL A 225 21.57 15.00 -4.40
N TYR A 226 21.30 14.99 -3.07
CA TYR A 226 20.52 13.93 -2.45
C TYR A 226 19.08 13.87 -2.99
N ALA A 227 18.46 15.01 -3.28
CA ALA A 227 17.12 15.03 -3.87
C ALA A 227 17.06 14.16 -5.15
N GLN A 228 18.07 14.25 -6.02
CA GLN A 228 18.19 13.40 -7.21
C GLN A 228 18.54 11.94 -6.87
N MET A 229 19.47 11.72 -5.95
CA MET A 229 19.84 10.37 -5.47
C MET A 229 18.70 9.69 -4.72
N GLY A 230 17.71 10.45 -4.27
CA GLY A 230 16.49 9.98 -3.63
C GLY A 230 15.57 9.23 -4.59
N ARG A 231 15.66 9.50 -5.91
CA ARG A 231 14.92 8.77 -6.94
C ARG A 231 15.32 7.29 -6.97
N GLY A 232 14.35 6.41 -7.08
CA GLY A 232 14.54 4.96 -6.97
C GLY A 232 14.68 4.49 -5.52
N LYS A 233 15.45 5.19 -4.67
CA LYS A 233 15.58 4.87 -3.24
C LYS A 233 14.23 5.02 -2.52
N MET A 234 13.47 6.07 -2.80
CA MET A 234 12.15 6.29 -2.23
C MET A 234 11.20 5.18 -2.69
N GLU A 235 11.12 4.93 -4.00
CA GLU A 235 10.26 3.91 -4.60
C GLU A 235 10.58 2.52 -4.04
N ARG A 236 11.85 2.15 -3.91
CA ARG A 236 12.25 0.88 -3.32
C ARG A 236 11.81 0.76 -1.86
N ASN A 237 11.98 1.80 -1.05
CA ASN A 237 11.58 1.78 0.36
C ASN A 237 10.07 1.66 0.51
N VAL A 238 9.31 2.36 -0.33
CA VAL A 238 7.85 2.21 -0.39
C VAL A 238 7.47 0.80 -0.85
N ALA A 239 8.15 0.26 -1.86
CA ALA A 239 7.92 -1.10 -2.34
C ALA A 239 8.10 -2.16 -1.24
N TYR A 240 9.08 -1.99 -0.32
CA TYR A 240 9.23 -2.86 0.86
C TYR A 240 8.00 -2.79 1.78
N ALA A 241 7.44 -1.60 2.02
CA ALA A 241 6.24 -1.46 2.83
C ALA A 241 5.03 -2.13 2.18
N LEU A 242 4.82 -1.91 0.86
CA LEU A 242 3.76 -2.58 0.10
C LEU A 242 3.94 -4.11 0.09
N ALA A 243 5.17 -4.60 -0.05
CA ALA A 243 5.49 -6.03 -0.06
C ALA A 243 5.22 -6.70 1.30
N SER A 244 5.43 -5.99 2.42
CA SER A 244 5.11 -6.48 3.77
C SER A 244 3.61 -6.74 3.89
N VAL A 245 2.78 -5.75 3.58
CA VAL A 245 1.31 -5.89 3.57
C VAL A 245 0.87 -7.03 2.64
N ALA A 246 1.47 -7.09 1.44
CA ALA A 246 1.17 -8.14 0.47
C ALA A 246 1.50 -9.55 1.02
N GLY A 247 2.56 -9.69 1.79
CA GLY A 247 2.92 -10.95 2.47
C GLY A 247 1.85 -11.41 3.46
N THR A 248 1.38 -10.51 4.31
CA THR A 248 0.29 -10.76 5.26
C THR A 248 -1.00 -11.18 4.54
N VAL A 249 -1.42 -10.42 3.52
CA VAL A 249 -2.65 -10.70 2.76
C VAL A 249 -2.54 -11.99 1.96
N ALA A 250 -1.38 -12.29 1.35
CA ALA A 250 -1.17 -13.55 0.63
C ALA A 250 -1.29 -14.77 1.55
N LYS A 251 -0.78 -14.66 2.78
CA LYS A 251 -0.88 -15.73 3.79
C LYS A 251 -2.33 -15.94 4.25
N LEU A 252 -3.06 -14.86 4.52
CA LEU A 252 -4.49 -14.93 4.84
C LEU A 252 -5.29 -15.59 3.71
N ALA A 253 -5.02 -15.20 2.46
CA ALA A 253 -5.68 -15.78 1.29
C ALA A 253 -5.37 -17.28 1.12
N PHE A 254 -4.14 -17.72 1.45
CA PHE A 254 -3.79 -19.14 1.45
C PHE A 254 -4.59 -19.92 2.50
N ASP A 255 -4.61 -19.43 3.75
CA ASP A 255 -5.38 -20.07 4.83
C ASP A 255 -6.87 -20.14 4.48
N ALA A 256 -7.44 -19.06 3.95
CA ALA A 256 -8.84 -19.02 3.55
C ALA A 256 -9.16 -20.06 2.45
N CYS A 257 -8.30 -20.22 1.44
CA CYS A 257 -8.46 -21.28 0.43
C CYS A 257 -8.41 -22.68 1.07
N MET A 258 -7.47 -22.90 1.98
CA MET A 258 -7.31 -24.18 2.66
C MET A 258 -8.53 -24.48 3.55
N PHE A 259 -8.94 -23.53 4.38
CA PHE A 259 -10.06 -23.72 5.31
C PHE A 259 -11.43 -23.79 4.64
N ASN A 260 -11.56 -23.20 3.43
CA ASN A 260 -12.76 -23.35 2.59
C ASN A 260 -12.80 -24.68 1.83
N SER A 261 -11.70 -25.41 1.74
CA SER A 261 -11.67 -26.68 0.99
C SER A 261 -12.59 -27.72 1.61
N GLN A 262 -13.08 -28.66 0.78
CA GLN A 262 -14.02 -29.70 1.21
C GLN A 262 -13.44 -30.59 2.33
N ASN A 263 -12.12 -30.76 2.40
CA ASN A 263 -11.47 -31.59 3.42
C ASN A 263 -11.41 -30.91 4.79
N PHE A 264 -11.34 -29.56 4.83
CA PHE A 264 -11.37 -28.78 6.06
C PHE A 264 -12.79 -28.34 6.40
N GLY A 265 -13.45 -27.61 5.51
CA GLY A 265 -14.81 -27.14 5.71
C GLY A 265 -14.99 -26.22 6.93
N PHE A 266 -13.92 -25.50 7.32
CA PHE A 266 -13.92 -24.64 8.50
C PHE A 266 -14.62 -23.31 8.24
N ILE A 267 -14.51 -22.80 7.01
CA ILE A 267 -15.19 -21.59 6.56
C ILE A 267 -15.95 -21.85 5.28
N LYS A 268 -16.96 -21.01 5.04
CA LYS A 268 -17.68 -20.95 3.77
C LYS A 268 -17.61 -19.50 3.25
N LEU A 269 -17.18 -19.37 2.02
CA LEU A 269 -17.17 -18.08 1.32
C LEU A 269 -18.58 -17.71 0.85
N PRO A 270 -18.89 -16.40 0.68
CA PRO A 270 -20.08 -15.95 0.01
C PRO A 270 -20.18 -16.55 -1.41
N ASP A 271 -21.38 -16.88 -1.83
CA ASP A 271 -21.58 -17.52 -3.14
C ASP A 271 -21.11 -16.62 -4.30
N GLU A 272 -21.30 -15.30 -4.18
CA GLU A 272 -20.84 -14.29 -5.14
C GLU A 272 -19.30 -14.15 -5.20
N CYS A 273 -18.57 -14.68 -4.21
CA CYS A 273 -17.10 -14.71 -4.19
C CYS A 273 -16.53 -16.06 -4.64
N THR A 274 -17.36 -16.92 -5.21
CA THR A 274 -16.96 -18.25 -5.70
C THR A 274 -17.38 -18.40 -7.15
N THR A 275 -16.64 -19.22 -7.91
CA THR A 275 -17.04 -19.60 -9.26
C THR A 275 -17.44 -21.07 -9.31
N GLY A 276 -18.39 -21.38 -10.20
CA GLY A 276 -18.83 -22.74 -10.45
C GLY A 276 -17.93 -23.47 -11.44
N SER A 277 -18.29 -24.72 -11.71
CA SER A 277 -17.68 -25.53 -12.77
C SER A 277 -18.71 -25.77 -13.88
N SER A 278 -18.27 -25.69 -15.12
CA SER A 278 -19.14 -25.97 -16.29
C SER A 278 -19.62 -27.43 -16.37
N ILE A 279 -18.97 -28.35 -15.66
CA ILE A 279 -19.24 -29.80 -15.71
C ILE A 279 -19.48 -30.42 -14.33
N MET A 280 -19.19 -29.70 -13.22
CA MET A 280 -19.35 -30.19 -11.86
C MET A 280 -20.27 -29.26 -11.06
N PRO A 281 -21.58 -29.49 -11.03
CA PRO A 281 -22.56 -28.54 -10.48
C PRO A 281 -22.43 -28.30 -8.97
N HIS A 282 -21.73 -29.17 -8.24
CA HIS A 282 -21.50 -29.05 -6.79
C HIS A 282 -20.24 -28.24 -6.43
N LYS A 283 -19.40 -27.92 -7.43
CA LYS A 283 -18.08 -27.31 -7.20
C LYS A 283 -18.18 -25.80 -7.08
N LYS A 284 -17.64 -25.25 -5.99
CA LYS A 284 -17.47 -23.81 -5.73
C LYS A 284 -15.99 -23.53 -5.48
N ASN A 285 -15.39 -22.74 -6.37
CA ASN A 285 -13.97 -22.43 -6.33
C ASN A 285 -13.72 -21.10 -5.59
N PRO A 286 -12.69 -21.00 -4.75
CA PRO A 286 -12.33 -19.78 -4.05
C PRO A 286 -11.48 -18.82 -4.93
N ASP A 287 -11.87 -18.66 -6.20
CA ASP A 287 -11.05 -17.97 -7.22
C ASP A 287 -10.61 -16.57 -6.80
N VAL A 288 -11.43 -15.86 -6.04
CA VAL A 288 -11.09 -14.52 -5.58
C VAL A 288 -9.86 -14.56 -4.66
N PHE A 289 -9.82 -15.47 -3.68
CA PHE A 289 -8.65 -15.63 -2.82
C PHE A 289 -7.44 -16.22 -3.56
N GLU A 290 -7.65 -17.06 -4.56
CA GLU A 290 -6.55 -17.54 -5.40
C GLU A 290 -5.89 -16.40 -6.18
N LEU A 291 -6.70 -15.49 -6.76
CA LEU A 291 -6.20 -14.30 -7.45
C LEU A 291 -5.56 -13.30 -6.50
N ILE A 292 -6.14 -13.06 -5.31
CA ILE A 292 -5.53 -12.22 -4.28
C ILE A 292 -4.15 -12.78 -3.92
N ARG A 293 -4.04 -14.07 -3.61
CA ARG A 293 -2.77 -14.73 -3.30
C ARG A 293 -1.73 -14.54 -4.41
N ALA A 294 -2.12 -14.78 -5.66
CA ALA A 294 -1.22 -14.65 -6.80
C ALA A 294 -0.74 -13.20 -7.02
N ARG A 295 -1.67 -12.22 -6.94
CA ARG A 295 -1.35 -10.80 -7.08
C ARG A 295 -0.44 -10.31 -5.95
N MET A 296 -0.69 -10.73 -4.72
CA MET A 296 0.10 -10.36 -3.55
C MET A 296 1.48 -11.03 -3.57
N ASN A 297 1.58 -12.29 -4.00
CA ASN A 297 2.88 -12.94 -4.20
C ASN A 297 3.72 -12.22 -5.27
N ARG A 298 3.09 -11.79 -6.36
CA ARG A 298 3.78 -10.98 -7.39
C ARG A 298 4.27 -9.64 -6.83
N LEU A 299 3.46 -8.97 -6.00
CA LEU A 299 3.82 -7.67 -5.42
C LEU A 299 5.03 -7.76 -4.49
N GLN A 300 5.26 -8.88 -3.83
CA GLN A 300 6.44 -9.11 -2.99
C GLN A 300 7.77 -9.09 -3.77
N ALA A 301 7.75 -9.21 -5.09
CA ALA A 301 8.94 -9.09 -5.94
C ALA A 301 9.32 -7.62 -6.25
N LEU A 302 8.40 -6.68 -6.06
CA LEU A 302 8.58 -5.26 -6.44
C LEU A 302 9.85 -4.63 -5.86
N PRO A 303 10.22 -4.80 -4.57
CA PRO A 303 11.45 -4.20 -4.03
C PRO A 303 12.71 -4.68 -4.74
N GLN A 304 12.72 -5.93 -5.20
CA GLN A 304 13.86 -6.51 -5.91
C GLN A 304 13.98 -5.91 -7.32
N GLU A 305 12.87 -5.74 -8.02
CA GLU A 305 12.83 -5.08 -9.34
C GLU A 305 13.36 -3.65 -9.24
N MET A 306 12.85 -2.86 -8.27
CA MET A 306 13.36 -1.51 -8.00
C MET A 306 14.86 -1.50 -7.74
N THR A 307 15.35 -2.47 -6.96
CA THR A 307 16.78 -2.58 -6.62
C THR A 307 17.64 -2.85 -7.86
N LEU A 308 17.20 -3.74 -8.74
CA LEU A 308 17.95 -4.13 -9.94
C LEU A 308 18.07 -2.97 -10.95
N ILE A 309 16.99 -2.19 -11.14
CA ILE A 309 16.99 -1.03 -12.04
C ILE A 309 17.95 0.06 -11.52
N MET A 310 18.04 0.25 -10.20
CA MET A 310 18.88 1.27 -9.59
C MET A 310 20.37 0.91 -9.49
N ASN A 311 20.72 -0.34 -9.72
CA ASN A 311 22.10 -0.80 -9.53
C ASN A 311 23.07 -0.11 -10.47
N ASN A 312 24.28 0.18 -9.94
CA ASN A 312 25.41 0.73 -10.69
C ASN A 312 25.18 2.16 -11.23
N LEU A 313 24.21 2.90 -10.73
CA LEU A 313 24.02 4.30 -11.07
C LEU A 313 24.86 5.19 -10.14
N PRO A 314 25.72 6.09 -10.68
CA PRO A 314 26.38 7.11 -9.89
C PRO A 314 25.39 8.17 -9.35
N SER A 315 25.86 9.11 -8.52
CA SER A 315 25.02 10.21 -8.06
C SER A 315 24.61 11.14 -9.21
N GLY A 316 23.37 11.61 -9.17
CA GLY A 316 22.75 12.42 -10.22
C GLY A 316 21.52 11.76 -10.82
N TYR A 317 21.02 12.33 -11.92
CA TYR A 317 19.87 11.79 -12.64
C TYR A 317 20.33 10.89 -13.80
N PHE A 318 19.65 9.78 -13.98
CA PHE A 318 19.83 8.85 -15.09
C PHE A 318 18.48 8.40 -15.64
N ARG A 319 18.41 8.21 -16.96
CA ARG A 319 17.17 7.80 -17.64
C ARG A 319 16.72 6.39 -17.28
N ASP A 320 17.62 5.54 -16.80
CA ASP A 320 17.32 4.22 -16.23
C ASP A 320 16.17 4.26 -15.21
N LEU A 321 16.11 5.35 -14.44
CA LEU A 321 15.08 5.53 -13.41
C LEU A 321 13.66 5.76 -13.99
N GLN A 322 13.53 5.95 -15.31
CA GLN A 322 12.23 5.97 -15.99
C GLN A 322 11.54 4.62 -15.91
N GLU A 323 12.30 3.53 -16.04
CA GLU A 323 11.80 2.15 -16.00
C GLU A 323 11.10 1.79 -14.67
N LEU A 324 11.41 2.49 -13.57
CA LEU A 324 10.77 2.28 -12.28
C LEU A 324 9.24 2.51 -12.33
N LYS A 325 8.78 3.43 -13.19
CA LYS A 325 7.36 3.83 -13.22
C LYS A 325 6.45 2.68 -13.62
N GLU A 326 6.85 1.84 -14.56
CA GLU A 326 6.02 0.75 -15.11
C GLU A 326 5.57 -0.25 -14.04
N ALA A 327 6.47 -0.63 -13.14
CA ALA A 327 6.15 -1.56 -12.06
C ALA A 327 5.59 -0.84 -10.83
N PHE A 328 6.10 0.35 -10.50
CA PHE A 328 5.81 1.05 -9.26
C PHE A 328 4.43 1.72 -9.24
N LEU A 329 4.08 2.48 -10.29
CA LEU A 329 2.84 3.26 -10.28
C LEU A 329 1.57 2.39 -10.15
N PRO A 330 1.39 1.30 -10.91
CA PRO A 330 0.18 0.47 -10.80
C PRO A 330 0.18 -0.47 -9.60
N ALA A 331 1.28 -0.55 -8.84
CA ALA A 331 1.40 -1.46 -7.69
C ALA A 331 0.42 -1.10 -6.57
N PHE A 332 0.18 0.19 -6.35
CA PHE A 332 -0.73 0.69 -5.33
C PHE A 332 -2.18 0.26 -5.57
N ASP A 333 -2.70 0.50 -6.78
CA ASP A 333 -4.08 0.15 -7.11
C ASP A 333 -4.29 -1.35 -7.00
N ARG A 334 -3.31 -2.16 -7.43
CA ARG A 334 -3.35 -3.62 -7.27
C ARG A 334 -3.45 -4.06 -5.80
N LEU A 335 -2.71 -3.39 -4.91
CA LEU A 335 -2.76 -3.67 -3.47
C LEU A 335 -4.10 -3.23 -2.87
N ILE A 336 -4.54 -2.01 -3.18
CA ILE A 336 -5.79 -1.44 -2.69
C ILE A 336 -6.99 -2.30 -3.08
N ASP A 337 -7.08 -2.72 -4.35
CA ASP A 337 -8.12 -3.61 -4.84
C ASP A 337 -8.17 -4.93 -4.07
N CYS A 338 -6.99 -5.53 -3.81
CA CYS A 338 -6.92 -6.78 -3.05
C CYS A 338 -7.28 -6.59 -1.58
N LEU A 339 -6.90 -5.46 -0.94
CA LEU A 339 -7.29 -5.12 0.43
C LEU A 339 -8.81 -4.95 0.54
N HIS A 340 -9.43 -4.18 -0.34
CA HIS A 340 -10.88 -3.97 -0.36
C HIS A 340 -11.63 -5.29 -0.58
N MET A 341 -11.19 -6.11 -1.52
CA MET A 341 -11.81 -7.40 -1.78
C MET A 341 -11.64 -8.36 -0.60
N THR A 342 -10.47 -8.36 0.05
CA THR A 342 -10.24 -9.16 1.26
C THR A 342 -11.18 -8.72 2.38
N THR A 343 -11.30 -7.41 2.62
CA THR A 343 -12.22 -6.84 3.62
C THR A 343 -13.66 -7.26 3.36
N TYR A 344 -14.11 -7.12 2.09
CA TYR A 344 -15.46 -7.51 1.67
C TYR A 344 -15.77 -8.97 1.99
N ILE A 345 -14.82 -9.88 1.72
CA ILE A 345 -15.02 -11.31 1.95
C ILE A 345 -14.98 -11.62 3.45
N ILE A 346 -14.00 -11.09 4.20
CA ILE A 346 -13.86 -11.32 5.64
C ILE A 346 -15.10 -10.88 6.41
N GLU A 347 -15.74 -9.78 6.02
CA GLU A 347 -17.01 -9.34 6.61
C GLU A 347 -18.14 -10.39 6.45
N ARG A 348 -18.09 -11.20 5.40
CA ARG A 348 -19.18 -12.09 4.95
C ARG A 348 -18.88 -13.57 5.08
N ILE A 349 -17.69 -13.98 5.51
CA ILE A 349 -17.38 -15.39 5.73
C ILE A 349 -18.30 -15.99 6.80
N LYS A 350 -18.66 -17.25 6.61
CA LYS A 350 -19.36 -18.03 7.61
C LYS A 350 -18.41 -19.07 8.17
N VAL A 351 -18.30 -19.15 9.48
CA VAL A 351 -17.50 -20.15 10.16
C VAL A 351 -18.34 -21.39 10.46
N ASN A 352 -17.69 -22.55 10.48
CA ASN A 352 -18.32 -23.78 10.93
C ASN A 352 -18.20 -23.88 12.46
N GLU A 353 -19.31 -23.76 13.17
CA GLU A 353 -19.35 -23.81 14.64
C GLU A 353 -19.32 -25.25 15.20
N HIS A 354 -19.40 -26.27 14.31
CA HIS A 354 -19.52 -27.69 14.65
C HIS A 354 -18.28 -28.51 14.35
N ILE A 355 -17.12 -27.88 14.14
CA ILE A 355 -15.88 -28.59 13.83
C ILE A 355 -15.51 -29.59 14.92
N THR A 356 -15.70 -29.20 16.19
CA THR A 356 -15.35 -30.01 17.35
C THR A 356 -16.32 -31.16 17.61
N ASP A 357 -17.44 -31.25 16.88
CA ASP A 357 -18.36 -32.40 16.97
C ASP A 357 -17.79 -33.65 16.26
N ASP A 358 -16.82 -33.46 15.36
CA ASP A 358 -16.15 -34.57 14.68
C ASP A 358 -15.08 -35.20 15.60
N PRO A 359 -15.23 -36.51 15.96
CA PRO A 359 -14.29 -37.16 16.85
C PRO A 359 -12.83 -37.23 16.38
N ARG A 360 -12.59 -37.04 15.09
CA ARG A 360 -11.20 -36.99 14.55
C ARG A 360 -10.39 -35.84 15.16
N TYR A 361 -11.05 -34.81 15.72
CA TYR A 361 -10.40 -33.67 16.37
C TYR A 361 -10.29 -33.81 17.89
N ASP A 362 -10.84 -34.87 18.50
CA ASP A 362 -10.71 -35.12 19.95
C ASP A 362 -9.26 -35.07 20.43
N PRO A 363 -8.27 -35.64 19.70
CA PRO A 363 -6.89 -35.64 20.15
C PRO A 363 -6.25 -34.26 20.31
N MET A 364 -6.81 -33.21 19.70
CA MET A 364 -6.30 -31.84 19.89
C MET A 364 -6.39 -31.36 21.34
N PHE A 365 -7.32 -31.90 22.14
CA PHE A 365 -7.49 -31.59 23.55
C PHE A 365 -6.57 -32.40 24.48
N SER A 366 -5.68 -33.25 23.93
CA SER A 366 -4.82 -34.11 24.73
C SER A 366 -3.92 -33.36 25.70
N VAL A 367 -3.38 -32.20 25.28
CA VAL A 367 -2.53 -31.36 26.14
C VAL A 367 -3.33 -30.75 27.28
N GLU A 368 -4.58 -30.36 27.06
CA GLU A 368 -5.48 -29.86 28.11
C GLU A 368 -5.70 -30.92 29.20
N GLU A 369 -5.92 -32.19 28.80
CA GLU A 369 -6.09 -33.27 29.76
C GLU A 369 -4.78 -33.62 30.51
N VAL A 370 -3.63 -33.61 29.81
CA VAL A 370 -2.31 -33.77 30.46
C VAL A 370 -2.09 -32.67 31.51
N ASN A 371 -2.39 -31.41 31.16
CA ASN A 371 -2.24 -30.28 32.06
C ASN A 371 -3.20 -30.39 33.27
N ARG A 372 -4.44 -30.82 33.05
CA ARG A 372 -5.42 -31.04 34.11
C ARG A 372 -4.96 -32.11 35.13
N LEU A 373 -4.45 -33.21 34.62
CA LEU A 373 -3.87 -34.30 35.44
C LEU A 373 -2.63 -33.81 36.21
N ALA A 374 -1.75 -33.05 35.56
CA ALA A 374 -0.58 -32.47 36.20
C ALA A 374 -0.95 -31.48 37.31
N ALA A 375 -1.93 -30.65 37.08
CA ALA A 375 -2.45 -29.69 38.09
C ALA A 375 -3.10 -30.42 39.28
N SER A 376 -3.61 -31.66 39.07
CA SER A 376 -4.15 -32.50 40.16
C SER A 376 -3.08 -33.33 40.92
N GLY A 377 -1.78 -33.13 40.60
CA GLY A 377 -0.65 -33.78 41.29
C GLY A 377 -0.03 -34.97 40.54
N THR A 378 -0.54 -35.34 39.40
CA THR A 378 0.10 -36.44 38.60
C THR A 378 1.37 -35.88 37.95
N PRO A 379 2.55 -36.57 38.03
CA PRO A 379 3.74 -36.15 37.32
C PRO A 379 3.49 -36.03 35.80
N PHE A 380 3.95 -34.94 35.21
CA PHE A 380 3.66 -34.61 33.81
C PHE A 380 3.93 -35.74 32.84
N ARG A 381 5.06 -36.47 33.01
CA ARG A 381 5.40 -37.61 32.14
C ARG A 381 4.44 -38.80 32.29
N ASP A 382 3.90 -39.00 33.48
CA ASP A 382 2.94 -40.07 33.74
C ASP A 382 1.55 -39.70 33.18
N ALA A 383 1.14 -38.46 33.36
CA ALA A 383 -0.05 -37.89 32.72
C ALA A 383 0.03 -38.02 31.18
N TYR A 384 1.14 -37.61 30.58
CA TYR A 384 1.39 -37.74 29.14
C TYR A 384 1.27 -39.18 28.64
N LYS A 385 1.93 -40.15 29.32
CA LYS A 385 1.84 -41.57 28.95
C LYS A 385 0.41 -42.10 29.07
N LYS A 386 -0.29 -41.73 30.15
CA LYS A 386 -1.66 -42.16 30.37
C LYS A 386 -2.56 -41.71 29.22
N VAL A 387 -2.56 -40.42 28.93
CA VAL A 387 -3.39 -39.84 27.86
C VAL A 387 -3.00 -40.41 26.49
N GLY A 388 -1.70 -40.63 26.22
CA GLY A 388 -1.24 -41.26 24.98
C GLY A 388 -1.80 -42.69 24.80
N LEU A 389 -1.78 -43.51 25.85
CA LEU A 389 -2.35 -44.86 25.83
C LEU A 389 -3.86 -44.88 25.65
N GLU A 390 -4.60 -43.94 26.26
CA GLU A 390 -6.04 -43.74 26.05
C GLU A 390 -6.39 -43.40 24.60
N ILE A 391 -5.57 -42.54 23.96
CA ILE A 391 -5.71 -42.20 22.53
C ILE A 391 -5.48 -43.42 21.66
N GLU A 392 -4.36 -44.16 21.87
CA GLU A 392 -4.03 -45.35 21.12
C GLU A 392 -5.10 -46.45 21.25
N ALA A 393 -5.71 -46.57 22.43
CA ALA A 393 -6.81 -47.50 22.69
C ALA A 393 -8.16 -47.04 22.14
N GLY A 394 -8.29 -45.82 21.59
CA GLY A 394 -9.57 -45.23 21.15
C GLY A 394 -10.54 -44.91 22.29
N GLN A 395 -10.02 -44.84 23.52
CA GLN A 395 -10.78 -44.61 24.76
C GLN A 395 -10.76 -43.14 25.22
N PHE A 396 -9.93 -42.29 24.60
CA PHE A 396 -9.82 -40.90 24.97
C PHE A 396 -11.13 -40.17 24.72
N ARG A 397 -11.64 -39.50 25.77
CA ARG A 397 -12.86 -38.68 25.75
C ARG A 397 -12.54 -37.35 26.43
N PRO A 398 -12.16 -36.31 25.68
CA PRO A 398 -11.72 -35.05 26.25
C PRO A 398 -12.87 -34.25 26.84
N ASP A 399 -12.57 -33.46 27.88
CA ASP A 399 -13.34 -32.27 28.18
C ASP A 399 -12.97 -31.20 27.13
N LYS A 400 -13.98 -30.71 26.40
CA LYS A 400 -13.80 -29.71 25.33
C LYS A 400 -13.93 -28.28 25.87
N ASN A 401 -14.11 -28.10 27.18
CA ASN A 401 -14.10 -26.77 27.80
C ASN A 401 -12.65 -26.30 27.97
N ILE A 402 -12.35 -25.15 27.36
CA ILE A 402 -11.02 -24.54 27.39
C ILE A 402 -11.05 -23.33 28.29
N HIS A 403 -10.12 -23.25 29.24
CA HIS A 403 -9.96 -22.15 30.19
C HIS A 403 -8.54 -21.59 30.15
N HIS A 404 -8.20 -20.84 29.10
CA HIS A 404 -6.94 -20.12 29.03
C HIS A 404 -7.13 -18.70 29.55
N THR A 405 -6.24 -18.23 30.43
CA THR A 405 -6.32 -16.89 31.05
C THR A 405 -5.12 -16.00 30.70
N HIS A 406 -4.03 -16.59 30.19
CA HIS A 406 -2.84 -15.83 29.83
C HIS A 406 -3.06 -14.99 28.58
N ALA A 407 -2.31 -13.87 28.50
CA ALA A 407 -2.42 -12.91 27.40
C ALA A 407 -2.17 -13.57 26.04
N GLY A 408 -2.97 -13.23 25.05
CA GLY A 408 -2.83 -13.69 23.66
C GLY A 408 -3.37 -15.10 23.41
N SER A 409 -4.12 -15.70 24.33
CA SER A 409 -4.72 -17.03 24.14
C SER A 409 -6.26 -16.97 24.01
N ILE A 410 -6.91 -18.12 23.78
CA ILE A 410 -8.34 -18.26 23.48
C ILE A 410 -9.23 -17.47 24.45
N GLY A 411 -8.95 -17.49 25.75
CA GLY A 411 -9.72 -16.77 26.77
C GLY A 411 -9.36 -15.28 26.90
N ASN A 412 -8.28 -14.82 26.29
CA ASN A 412 -7.75 -13.47 26.44
C ASN A 412 -6.99 -13.04 25.17
N LEU A 413 -7.71 -12.69 24.10
CA LEU A 413 -7.15 -12.38 22.77
C LEU A 413 -6.29 -11.11 22.72
N CYS A 414 -6.40 -10.23 23.69
CA CYS A 414 -5.72 -8.93 23.74
C CYS A 414 -6.02 -8.02 22.52
N ASN A 415 -7.21 -8.12 21.94
CA ASN A 415 -7.62 -7.33 20.78
C ASN A 415 -7.52 -5.83 21.01
N ASP A 416 -7.77 -5.35 22.24
CA ASP A 416 -7.61 -3.96 22.67
C ASP A 416 -6.15 -3.49 22.57
N ARG A 417 -5.20 -4.36 22.94
CA ARG A 417 -3.78 -4.07 22.86
C ARG A 417 -3.29 -4.01 21.41
N ILE A 418 -3.77 -4.93 20.58
CA ILE A 418 -3.48 -4.94 19.14
C ILE A 418 -4.03 -3.67 18.48
N ALA A 419 -5.27 -3.27 18.83
CA ALA A 419 -5.84 -2.01 18.35
C ALA A 419 -5.03 -0.79 18.79
N GLN A 420 -4.48 -0.80 20.00
CA GLN A 420 -3.62 0.27 20.50
C GLN A 420 -2.30 0.38 19.68
N LEU A 421 -1.67 -0.74 19.29
CA LEU A 421 -0.47 -0.73 18.42
C LEU A 421 -0.77 -0.03 17.10
N MET A 422 -1.84 -0.42 16.43
CA MET A 422 -2.28 0.20 15.16
C MET A 422 -2.52 1.70 15.33
N ASN A 423 -3.32 2.09 16.33
CA ASN A 423 -3.69 3.49 16.53
C ASN A 423 -2.50 4.38 16.92
N ASN A 424 -1.54 3.86 17.70
CA ASN A 424 -0.33 4.60 18.07
C ASN A 424 0.55 4.90 16.85
N THR A 425 0.57 4.00 15.87
CA THR A 425 1.32 4.21 14.63
C THR A 425 0.61 5.22 13.73
N LEU A 426 -0.69 5.08 13.55
CA LEU A 426 -1.50 6.01 12.75
C LEU A 426 -1.47 7.44 13.29
N ALA A 427 -1.44 7.62 14.61
CA ALA A 427 -1.36 8.96 15.22
C ALA A 427 -0.09 9.76 14.87
N ARG A 428 0.91 9.13 14.24
CA ARG A 428 2.14 9.78 13.77
C ARG A 428 2.04 10.31 12.33
N ILE A 429 0.91 10.08 11.67
CA ILE A 429 0.68 10.46 10.28
C ILE A 429 -0.37 11.57 10.27
N ASP A 430 -0.02 12.72 9.69
CA ASP A 430 -0.93 13.88 9.61
C ASP A 430 -1.45 14.04 8.17
N PHE A 431 -2.53 13.33 7.86
CA PHE A 431 -3.23 13.48 6.59
C PHE A 431 -3.91 14.85 6.46
N ALA A 432 -4.49 15.35 7.55
CA ALA A 432 -5.25 16.59 7.53
C ALA A 432 -4.41 17.80 7.10
N LYS A 433 -3.14 17.85 7.51
CA LYS A 433 -2.19 18.87 7.06
C LYS A 433 -2.00 18.85 5.54
N VAL A 434 -1.86 17.64 4.97
CA VAL A 434 -1.68 17.45 3.52
C VAL A 434 -2.93 17.88 2.77
N ASP A 435 -4.10 17.39 3.19
CA ASP A 435 -5.37 17.68 2.55
C ASP A 435 -5.69 19.19 2.60
N ALA A 436 -5.44 19.85 3.74
CA ALA A 436 -5.61 21.29 3.88
C ALA A 436 -4.68 22.10 2.95
N ALA A 437 -3.41 21.67 2.78
CA ALA A 437 -2.48 22.36 1.89
C ALA A 437 -2.89 22.23 0.42
N ILE A 438 -3.29 21.04 -0.02
CA ILE A 438 -3.77 20.82 -1.39
C ILE A 438 -5.07 21.56 -1.67
N ALA A 439 -6.03 21.52 -0.73
CA ALA A 439 -7.29 22.27 -0.84
C ALA A 439 -7.04 23.78 -0.96
N ALA A 440 -6.10 24.33 -0.20
CA ALA A 440 -5.73 25.75 -0.29
C ALA A 440 -5.13 26.12 -1.66
N LEU A 441 -4.25 25.27 -2.23
CA LEU A 441 -3.72 25.49 -3.59
C LEU A 441 -4.83 25.51 -4.64
N LEU A 442 -5.78 24.57 -4.53
CA LEU A 442 -6.89 24.43 -5.46
C LEU A 442 -7.98 25.50 -5.24
N ASN A 443 -7.93 26.22 -4.12
CA ASN A 443 -8.98 27.13 -3.68
C ASN A 443 -10.32 26.41 -3.46
N GLU A 444 -10.27 25.21 -2.92
CA GLU A 444 -11.40 24.32 -2.59
C GLU A 444 -11.53 24.19 -1.06
N PRO A 445 -12.71 23.81 -0.52
CA PRO A 445 -12.83 23.47 0.90
C PRO A 445 -11.98 22.23 1.21
N ALA A 446 -11.31 22.23 2.35
CA ALA A 446 -10.60 21.05 2.83
C ALA A 446 -11.58 19.88 3.06
N LYS A 447 -11.19 18.68 2.65
CA LYS A 447 -11.98 17.45 2.83
C LYS A 447 -12.00 16.97 4.27
#